data_baffed4286d4f1e55980609d0ecff2c0
#
_entry.id   baffed4286d4f1e55980609d0ecff2c0
#
_cell.length_a   1.000
_cell.length_b   1.000
_cell.length_c   1.000
_cell.angle_alpha   90.00
_cell.angle_beta   90.00
_cell.angle_gamma   90.00
#
_symmetry.space_group_name_H-M   'P 1'
#
loop_
_entity.id
_entity.type
_entity.pdbx_description
1 polymer ?
#
loop_
_entity_poly.entity_id
_entity_poly.type
_entity_poly.pdbx_seq_one_letter_code
_entity_poly.pdbx_strand_id
1 'polypeptide(L)'
;MADYVFDGKVAFEYKTVADFMHSLTDDNNSLFEEVANQGYEYRNKGKYSYIVIVGKLVPTLKRLSKYSRSKNYVANSIAQYKGAIRTLRKITNGIILCDTEEEALEEMYLQARSCLKMNKYGGTGRRLKIDRLTAVDVLLTSVKNVGLKTSNNIVKQLKIKNVQDLLDCTITDFESVNRVNLKKAREIYKFLHKGEKR
;
A
#
# COMPACT_ATOMS: atom_id res chain seq x y z
N MET A 1 3.13 18.14 -13.96
CA MET A 1 1.92 17.27 -14.27
C MET A 1 2.29 15.89 -13.76
N ALA A 2 1.37 15.16 -13.10
CA ALA A 2 1.67 13.83 -12.56
C ALA A 2 1.94 12.82 -13.69
N ASP A 3 2.85 11.87 -13.44
CA ASP A 3 3.19 10.84 -14.42
C ASP A 3 2.03 9.84 -14.64
N TYR A 4 1.29 9.53 -13.57
CA TYR A 4 0.13 8.64 -13.64
C TYR A 4 -1.07 9.25 -12.94
N VAL A 5 -2.26 9.17 -13.58
CA VAL A 5 -3.50 9.66 -13.00
C VAL A 5 -4.61 8.62 -13.17
N PHE A 6 -5.23 8.22 -12.07
CA PHE A 6 -6.33 7.27 -12.04
C PHE A 6 -7.66 8.01 -11.81
N ASP A 7 -8.59 7.82 -12.75
CA ASP A 7 -9.96 8.39 -12.72
C ASP A 7 -9.98 9.92 -12.44
N GLY A 8 -8.92 10.64 -12.84
CA GLY A 8 -8.75 12.07 -12.58
C GLY A 8 -8.74 12.46 -11.08
N LYS A 9 -8.62 11.50 -10.16
CA LYS A 9 -8.73 11.69 -8.72
C LYS A 9 -7.50 11.30 -7.92
N VAL A 10 -6.72 10.35 -8.40
CA VAL A 10 -5.51 9.87 -7.72
C VAL A 10 -4.33 10.05 -8.65
N ALA A 11 -3.37 10.86 -8.23
CA ALA A 11 -2.18 11.16 -9.00
C ALA A 11 -0.94 10.54 -8.34
N PHE A 12 -0.03 10.07 -9.16
CA PHE A 12 1.26 9.56 -8.74
C PHE A 12 2.37 10.26 -9.51
N GLU A 13 3.33 10.78 -8.78
CA GLU A 13 4.61 11.22 -9.29
C GLU A 13 5.59 10.06 -9.16
N TYR A 14 6.16 9.60 -10.24
CA TYR A 14 7.05 8.45 -10.29
C TYR A 14 8.50 8.89 -10.44
N LYS A 15 9.38 8.38 -9.59
CA LYS A 15 10.82 8.65 -9.64
C LYS A 15 11.61 7.36 -9.37
N THR A 16 12.65 7.14 -10.13
CA THR A 16 13.67 6.19 -9.66
C THR A 16 14.45 6.79 -8.49
N VAL A 17 15.08 5.95 -7.66
CA VAL A 17 15.98 6.45 -6.60
C VAL A 17 17.07 7.36 -7.17
N ALA A 18 17.58 7.07 -8.37
CA ALA A 18 18.61 7.90 -8.99
C ALA A 18 18.08 9.29 -9.36
N ASP A 19 16.93 9.35 -10.04
CA ASP A 19 16.31 10.62 -10.45
C ASP A 19 15.85 11.43 -9.24
N PHE A 20 15.33 10.75 -8.21
CA PHE A 20 14.96 11.38 -6.95
C PHE A 20 16.17 12.04 -6.29
N MET A 21 17.31 11.35 -6.22
CA MET A 21 18.55 11.91 -5.66
C MET A 21 19.11 13.05 -6.51
N HIS A 22 19.02 12.97 -7.83
CA HIS A 22 19.37 14.07 -8.73
C HIS A 22 18.52 15.31 -8.44
N SER A 23 17.22 15.14 -8.35
CA SER A 23 16.30 16.26 -8.05
C SER A 23 16.51 16.90 -6.68
N LEU A 24 17.19 16.21 -5.73
CA LEU A 24 17.56 16.79 -4.42
C LEU A 24 18.85 17.60 -4.45
N THR A 25 19.68 17.41 -5.47
CA THR A 25 21.01 18.06 -5.57
C THR A 25 21.05 19.13 -6.64
N ASP A 26 20.00 19.24 -7.43
CA ASP A 26 19.89 20.27 -8.46
C ASP A 26 19.44 21.61 -7.79
N ASP A 27 20.22 22.67 -7.99
CA ASP A 27 19.94 23.99 -7.43
C ASP A 27 18.64 24.64 -7.97
N ASN A 28 18.15 24.15 -9.11
CA ASN A 28 16.86 24.53 -9.69
C ASN A 28 15.67 23.72 -9.12
N ASN A 29 15.79 23.23 -7.94
CA ASN A 29 15.01 22.22 -7.27
C ASN A 29 13.48 22.40 -7.37
N SER A 30 12.92 22.05 -8.51
CA SER A 30 11.47 22.09 -8.78
C SER A 30 10.69 20.98 -8.09
N LEU A 31 11.36 19.85 -7.69
CA LEU A 31 10.66 18.66 -7.18
C LEU A 31 9.74 18.97 -6.00
N PHE A 32 10.25 19.68 -4.99
CA PHE A 32 9.44 20.00 -3.81
C PHE A 32 8.32 20.98 -4.16
N GLU A 33 8.57 21.95 -5.03
CA GLU A 33 7.57 22.90 -5.49
C GLU A 33 6.53 22.22 -6.38
N GLU A 34 6.93 21.41 -7.35
CA GLU A 34 6.02 20.66 -8.19
C GLU A 34 5.12 19.75 -7.38
N VAL A 35 5.71 18.96 -6.48
CA VAL A 35 4.97 18.03 -5.63
C VAL A 35 4.10 18.76 -4.63
N ALA A 36 4.56 19.89 -4.07
CA ALA A 36 3.77 20.72 -3.17
C ALA A 36 2.57 21.34 -3.88
N ASN A 37 2.78 21.92 -5.07
CA ASN A 37 1.74 22.52 -5.87
C ASN A 37 0.71 21.47 -6.31
N GLN A 38 1.16 20.31 -6.78
CA GLN A 38 0.30 19.18 -7.13
C GLN A 38 -0.47 18.66 -5.91
N GLY A 39 0.20 18.47 -4.78
CA GLY A 39 -0.43 18.01 -3.55
C GLY A 39 -1.49 18.99 -3.05
N TYR A 40 -1.20 20.29 -3.11
CA TYR A 40 -2.14 21.35 -2.75
C TYR A 40 -3.35 21.40 -3.69
N GLU A 41 -3.11 21.35 -5.00
CA GLU A 41 -4.17 21.36 -6.01
C GLU A 41 -5.10 20.15 -5.87
N TYR A 42 -4.53 18.96 -5.68
CA TYR A 42 -5.32 17.73 -5.53
C TYR A 42 -6.12 17.71 -4.23
N ARG A 43 -5.52 18.15 -3.11
CA ARG A 43 -6.24 18.21 -1.81
C ARG A 43 -7.42 19.18 -1.86
N ASN A 44 -7.25 20.36 -2.44
CA ASN A 44 -8.31 21.37 -2.56
C ASN A 44 -9.49 20.88 -3.40
N LYS A 45 -9.23 19.97 -4.32
CA LYS A 45 -10.26 19.33 -5.17
C LYS A 45 -10.81 18.02 -4.57
N GLY A 46 -10.46 17.67 -3.33
CA GLY A 46 -10.83 16.40 -2.71
C GLY A 46 -10.21 15.17 -3.38
N LYS A 47 -9.03 15.35 -3.98
CA LYS A 47 -8.27 14.33 -4.71
C LYS A 47 -7.03 13.92 -3.92
N TYR A 48 -6.34 12.89 -4.40
CA TYR A 48 -5.17 12.30 -3.74
C TYR A 48 -3.91 12.45 -4.59
N SER A 49 -2.79 12.75 -3.96
CA SER A 49 -1.47 12.85 -4.60
C SER A 49 -0.45 12.02 -3.82
N TYR A 50 0.28 11.17 -4.53
CA TYR A 50 1.30 10.28 -3.98
C TYR A 50 2.60 10.42 -4.75
N ILE A 51 3.71 10.08 -4.10
CA ILE A 51 5.02 9.90 -4.74
C ILE A 51 5.37 8.44 -4.69
N VAL A 52 5.87 7.91 -5.80
CA VAL A 52 6.38 6.56 -5.95
C VAL A 52 7.88 6.64 -6.20
N ILE A 53 8.68 6.00 -5.36
CA ILE A 53 10.13 5.96 -5.49
C ILE A 53 10.56 4.51 -5.66
N VAL A 54 11.19 4.21 -6.79
CA VAL A 54 11.53 2.84 -7.19
C VAL A 54 13.02 2.61 -7.21
N GLY A 55 13.45 1.49 -6.64
CA GLY A 55 14.81 1.00 -6.62
C GLY A 55 15.43 0.97 -5.23
N LYS A 56 16.51 0.21 -5.12
CA LYS A 56 17.26 0.02 -3.87
C LYS A 56 18.16 1.20 -3.56
N LEU A 57 17.91 1.89 -2.46
CA LEU A 57 18.64 3.11 -2.08
C LEU A 57 20.16 2.89 -2.01
N VAL A 58 20.61 1.96 -1.14
CA VAL A 58 22.05 1.79 -0.87
C VAL A 58 22.84 1.33 -2.12
N PRO A 59 22.39 0.33 -2.90
CA PRO A 59 23.05 -0.05 -4.15
C PRO A 59 23.14 1.10 -5.15
N THR A 60 22.05 1.87 -5.31
CA THR A 60 22.03 3.02 -6.21
C THR A 60 23.02 4.10 -5.77
N LEU A 61 23.06 4.45 -4.49
CA LEU A 61 23.99 5.44 -3.98
C LEU A 61 25.44 5.00 -4.09
N LYS A 62 25.76 3.72 -3.88
CA LYS A 62 27.10 3.16 -4.11
C LYS A 62 27.50 3.28 -5.59
N ARG A 63 26.57 3.06 -6.52
CA ARG A 63 26.83 3.28 -7.95
C ARG A 63 27.10 4.74 -8.27
N LEU A 64 26.27 5.65 -7.77
CA LEU A 64 26.44 7.09 -7.97
C LEU A 64 27.71 7.63 -7.30
N SER A 65 28.14 7.09 -6.17
CA SER A 65 29.35 7.52 -5.46
C SER A 65 30.63 7.36 -6.27
N LYS A 66 30.64 6.47 -7.28
CA LYS A 66 31.80 6.29 -8.18
C LYS A 66 32.11 7.56 -8.98
N TYR A 67 31.13 8.44 -9.18
CA TYR A 67 31.25 9.70 -9.90
C TYR A 67 31.42 10.90 -8.98
N SER A 68 31.36 10.67 -7.65
CA SER A 68 31.49 11.75 -6.65
C SER A 68 32.92 11.82 -6.10
N ARG A 69 33.39 13.06 -5.89
CA ARG A 69 34.68 13.32 -5.22
C ARG A 69 34.58 13.25 -3.69
N SER A 70 33.37 13.15 -3.13
CA SER A 70 33.16 13.16 -1.67
C SER A 70 33.33 11.76 -1.09
N LYS A 71 34.25 11.63 -0.12
CA LYS A 71 34.45 10.38 0.65
C LYS A 71 33.20 9.94 1.42
N ASN A 72 32.36 10.89 1.84
CA ASN A 72 31.15 10.65 2.65
C ASN A 72 29.86 10.70 1.81
N TYR A 73 29.96 10.61 0.48
CA TYR A 73 28.81 10.75 -0.42
C TYR A 73 27.62 9.89 0.00
N VAL A 74 27.82 8.58 0.21
CA VAL A 74 26.72 7.65 0.54
C VAL A 74 26.02 8.03 1.86
N ALA A 75 26.80 8.35 2.90
CA ALA A 75 26.23 8.71 4.20
C ALA A 75 25.42 10.02 4.14
N ASN A 76 25.98 11.04 3.48
CA ASN A 76 25.32 12.32 3.29
C ASN A 76 24.03 12.17 2.44
N SER A 77 24.10 11.39 1.37
CA SER A 77 22.96 11.14 0.49
C SER A 77 21.84 10.36 1.20
N ILE A 78 22.17 9.42 2.10
CA ILE A 78 21.16 8.76 2.95
C ILE A 78 20.48 9.77 3.87
N ALA A 79 21.22 10.69 4.47
CA ALA A 79 20.66 11.72 5.34
C ALA A 79 19.74 12.67 4.56
N GLN A 80 20.16 13.13 3.39
CA GLN A 80 19.35 13.95 2.47
C GLN A 80 18.07 13.23 2.06
N TYR A 81 18.17 11.97 1.61
CA TYR A 81 17.03 11.14 1.25
C TYR A 81 16.02 11.04 2.38
N LYS A 82 16.47 10.70 3.58
CA LYS A 82 15.59 10.61 4.77
C LYS A 82 14.93 11.95 5.11
N GLY A 83 15.65 13.06 4.98
CA GLY A 83 15.12 14.40 5.17
C GLY A 83 14.03 14.73 4.15
N ALA A 84 14.30 14.48 2.88
CA ALA A 84 13.37 14.67 1.78
C ALA A 84 12.08 13.86 1.98
N ILE A 85 12.19 12.55 2.29
CA ILE A 85 11.04 11.69 2.59
C ILE A 85 10.17 12.26 3.72
N ARG A 86 10.78 12.79 4.79
CA ARG A 86 10.03 13.42 5.90
C ARG A 86 9.26 14.65 5.45
N THR A 87 9.84 15.47 4.59
CA THR A 87 9.20 16.69 4.04
C THR A 87 8.06 16.31 3.11
N LEU A 88 8.30 15.39 2.18
CA LEU A 88 7.31 14.95 1.21
C LEU A 88 6.07 14.31 1.84
N ARG A 89 6.24 13.57 2.94
CA ARG A 89 5.12 13.02 3.74
C ARG A 89 4.18 14.08 4.30
N LYS A 90 4.64 15.32 4.46
CA LYS A 90 3.80 16.43 4.95
C LYS A 90 2.97 17.06 3.84
N ILE A 91 3.44 17.02 2.61
CA ILE A 91 2.85 17.73 1.47
C ILE A 91 2.06 16.81 0.53
N THR A 92 2.24 15.50 0.61
CA THR A 92 1.49 14.50 -0.16
C THR A 92 0.54 13.67 0.72
N ASN A 93 -0.29 12.85 0.10
CA ASN A 93 -1.13 11.88 0.81
C ASN A 93 -0.34 10.64 1.25
N GLY A 94 0.84 10.40 0.67
CA GLY A 94 1.72 9.31 1.04
C GLY A 94 2.88 9.12 0.08
N ILE A 95 3.82 8.27 0.48
CA ILE A 95 4.97 7.87 -0.33
C ILE A 95 4.98 6.36 -0.41
N ILE A 96 5.10 5.84 -1.63
CA ILE A 96 5.22 4.43 -1.95
C ILE A 96 6.70 4.18 -2.27
N LEU A 97 7.30 3.21 -1.60
CA LEU A 97 8.69 2.82 -1.80
C LEU A 97 8.71 1.36 -2.26
N CYS A 98 9.26 1.12 -3.45
CA CYS A 98 9.30 -0.20 -4.07
C CYS A 98 10.72 -0.51 -4.55
N ASP A 99 11.06 -1.79 -4.60
CA ASP A 99 12.36 -2.24 -5.11
C ASP A 99 12.36 -2.38 -6.64
N THR A 100 11.19 -2.69 -7.24
CA THR A 100 11.02 -2.94 -8.69
C THR A 100 9.88 -2.12 -9.28
N GLU A 101 9.87 -2.01 -10.61
CA GLU A 101 8.79 -1.35 -11.35
C GLU A 101 7.46 -2.11 -11.25
N GLU A 102 7.51 -3.43 -11.31
CA GLU A 102 6.33 -4.29 -11.22
C GLU A 102 5.64 -4.10 -9.88
N GLU A 103 6.41 -4.08 -8.79
CA GLU A 103 5.91 -3.80 -7.43
C GLU A 103 5.30 -2.41 -7.36
N ALA A 104 5.94 -1.41 -7.96
CA ALA A 104 5.43 -0.04 -7.97
C ALA A 104 4.09 0.08 -8.70
N LEU A 105 3.93 -0.57 -9.85
CA LEU A 105 2.68 -0.57 -10.62
C LEU A 105 1.56 -1.25 -9.83
N GLU A 106 1.84 -2.37 -9.16
CA GLU A 106 0.89 -3.08 -8.32
C GLU A 106 0.44 -2.20 -7.14
N GLU A 107 1.37 -1.60 -6.42
CA GLU A 107 1.09 -0.73 -5.27
C GLU A 107 0.33 0.53 -5.69
N MET A 108 0.68 1.18 -6.81
CA MET A 108 -0.10 2.31 -7.36
C MET A 108 -1.53 1.92 -7.67
N TYR A 109 -1.74 0.75 -8.30
CA TYR A 109 -3.08 0.25 -8.60
C TYR A 109 -3.88 -0.03 -7.32
N LEU A 110 -3.28 -0.70 -6.35
CA LEU A 110 -3.93 -1.00 -5.07
C LEU A 110 -4.29 0.28 -4.29
N GLN A 111 -3.38 1.24 -4.27
CA GLN A 111 -3.58 2.53 -3.62
C GLN A 111 -4.68 3.35 -4.32
N ALA A 112 -4.65 3.44 -5.65
CA ALA A 112 -5.69 4.10 -6.44
C ALA A 112 -7.06 3.46 -6.20
N ARG A 113 -7.13 2.14 -6.25
CA ARG A 113 -8.36 1.38 -5.98
C ARG A 113 -8.89 1.62 -4.57
N SER A 114 -8.02 1.73 -3.59
CA SER A 114 -8.39 2.05 -2.21
C SER A 114 -9.00 3.45 -2.12
N CYS A 115 -8.34 4.47 -2.67
CA CYS A 115 -8.82 5.84 -2.68
C CYS A 115 -10.15 6.00 -3.43
N LEU A 116 -10.31 5.35 -4.57
CA LEU A 116 -11.54 5.40 -5.37
C LEU A 116 -12.71 4.67 -4.70
N LYS A 117 -12.43 3.58 -3.96
CA LYS A 117 -13.44 2.90 -3.16
C LYS A 117 -13.92 3.72 -1.97
N MET A 118 -13.02 4.44 -1.30
CA MET A 118 -13.38 5.32 -0.19
C MET A 118 -14.38 6.40 -0.62
N ASN A 119 -14.29 6.91 -1.85
CA ASN A 119 -15.24 7.88 -2.39
C ASN A 119 -16.64 7.30 -2.69
N LYS A 120 -16.76 5.99 -2.96
CA LYS A 120 -18.06 5.32 -3.11
C LYS A 120 -18.83 5.15 -1.78
N TYR A 121 -18.11 5.16 -0.67
CA TYR A 121 -18.66 5.10 0.70
C TYR A 121 -18.70 6.49 1.35
N GLY A 122 -18.80 7.55 0.57
CA GLY A 122 -18.95 8.94 1.01
C GLY A 122 -20.28 9.23 1.68
N GLY A 123 -20.59 8.46 2.69
CA GLY A 123 -21.68 8.64 3.61
C GLY A 123 -21.22 8.17 4.99
N THR A 124 -21.09 9.15 5.92
CA THR A 124 -20.89 8.94 7.35
C THR A 124 -19.74 8.00 7.71
N GLY A 125 -18.56 8.59 7.81
CA GLY A 125 -17.33 7.91 8.20
C GLY A 125 -17.40 7.23 9.57
N ARG A 126 -17.92 6.04 9.62
CA ARG A 126 -17.40 5.05 10.54
C ARG A 126 -16.06 4.63 9.97
N ARG A 127 -14.99 5.31 10.40
CA ARG A 127 -13.65 4.76 10.34
C ARG A 127 -13.76 3.33 10.85
N LEU A 128 -13.66 2.37 9.94
CA LEU A 128 -13.38 1.00 10.36
C LEU A 128 -12.11 1.14 11.18
N LYS A 129 -12.20 0.85 12.47
CA LYS A 129 -11.03 0.86 13.37
C LYS A 129 -10.17 -0.32 12.92
N ILE A 130 -9.28 -0.03 11.96
CA ILE A 130 -8.28 -0.97 11.43
C ILE A 130 -7.43 -1.53 12.57
N ASP A 131 -7.28 -0.73 13.65
CA ASP A 131 -6.57 -1.12 14.89
C ASP A 131 -7.16 -2.33 15.63
N ARG A 132 -8.23 -2.94 15.12
CA ARG A 132 -8.87 -4.11 15.73
C ARG A 132 -9.07 -5.28 14.78
N LEU A 133 -8.50 -5.24 13.56
CA LEU A 133 -8.49 -6.41 12.70
C LEU A 133 -7.49 -7.42 13.28
N THR A 134 -7.99 -8.56 13.67
CA THR A 134 -7.14 -9.68 14.09
C THR A 134 -6.46 -10.29 12.86
N ALA A 135 -5.36 -11.04 13.06
CA ALA A 135 -4.72 -11.80 11.99
C ALA A 135 -5.73 -12.74 11.26
N VAL A 136 -6.71 -13.25 12.00
CA VAL A 136 -7.81 -14.07 11.48
C VAL A 136 -8.69 -13.27 10.51
N ASP A 137 -9.05 -12.02 10.86
CA ASP A 137 -9.85 -11.16 9.99
C ASP A 137 -9.13 -10.81 8.70
N VAL A 138 -7.83 -10.55 8.79
CA VAL A 138 -6.98 -10.27 7.62
C VAL A 138 -6.94 -11.48 6.68
N LEU A 139 -6.70 -12.68 7.20
CA LEU A 139 -6.69 -13.92 6.42
C LEU A 139 -8.05 -14.18 5.75
N LEU A 140 -9.14 -14.11 6.49
CA LEU A 140 -10.48 -14.35 5.95
C LEU A 140 -10.88 -13.31 4.91
N THR A 141 -10.57 -12.03 5.11
CA THR A 141 -10.92 -10.98 4.15
C THR A 141 -10.05 -10.98 2.89
N SER A 142 -8.92 -11.68 2.90
CA SER A 142 -8.08 -11.94 1.72
C SER A 142 -8.73 -12.96 0.77
N VAL A 143 -9.69 -13.74 1.24
CA VAL A 143 -10.43 -14.67 0.39
C VAL A 143 -11.44 -13.92 -0.48
N LYS A 144 -11.48 -14.23 -1.77
CA LYS A 144 -12.43 -13.61 -2.72
C LYS A 144 -13.88 -13.74 -2.22
N ASN A 145 -14.61 -12.63 -2.23
CA ASN A 145 -16.01 -12.54 -1.77
C ASN A 145 -16.25 -12.79 -0.27
N VAL A 146 -15.20 -12.75 0.55
CA VAL A 146 -15.29 -12.72 2.01
C VAL A 146 -15.01 -11.30 2.49
N GLY A 147 -16.02 -10.57 2.88
CA GLY A 147 -15.88 -9.24 3.50
C GLY A 147 -15.89 -9.32 5.02
N LEU A 148 -15.58 -8.21 5.71
CA LEU A 148 -15.55 -8.11 7.18
C LEU A 148 -16.80 -8.66 7.87
N LYS A 149 -17.99 -8.44 7.30
CA LYS A 149 -19.22 -8.95 7.86
C LYS A 149 -19.28 -10.49 7.85
N THR A 150 -18.76 -11.10 6.79
CA THR A 150 -18.68 -12.57 6.70
C THR A 150 -17.56 -13.09 7.60
N SER A 151 -16.39 -12.43 7.64
CA SER A 151 -15.30 -12.73 8.57
C SER A 151 -15.78 -12.73 10.01
N ASN A 152 -16.42 -11.66 10.46
CA ASN A 152 -16.96 -11.54 11.81
C ASN A 152 -17.98 -12.65 12.15
N ASN A 153 -18.81 -13.05 11.17
CA ASN A 153 -19.75 -14.15 11.38
C ASN A 153 -19.01 -15.48 11.57
N ILE A 154 -17.97 -15.75 10.75
CA ILE A 154 -17.15 -16.96 10.85
C ILE A 154 -16.48 -17.02 12.23
N VAL A 155 -15.75 -15.96 12.60
CA VAL A 155 -15.04 -15.87 13.88
C VAL A 155 -15.98 -16.06 15.06
N LYS A 156 -17.15 -15.42 15.02
CA LYS A 156 -18.12 -15.45 16.12
C LYS A 156 -18.84 -16.80 16.23
N GLN A 157 -19.30 -17.37 15.11
CA GLN A 157 -20.08 -18.62 15.12
C GLN A 157 -19.21 -19.85 15.37
N LEU A 158 -17.99 -19.87 14.80
CA LEU A 158 -17.03 -20.95 15.02
C LEU A 158 -16.15 -20.72 16.26
N LYS A 159 -16.34 -19.60 16.99
CA LYS A 159 -15.59 -19.24 18.23
C LYS A 159 -14.08 -19.23 18.04
N ILE A 160 -13.60 -18.81 16.85
CA ILE A 160 -12.18 -18.76 16.49
C ILE A 160 -11.49 -17.68 17.31
N LYS A 161 -10.43 -18.04 18.03
CA LYS A 161 -9.64 -17.15 18.90
C LYS A 161 -8.30 -16.76 18.28
N ASN A 162 -7.73 -17.63 17.46
CA ASN A 162 -6.41 -17.47 16.85
C ASN A 162 -6.35 -18.11 15.46
N VAL A 163 -5.21 -17.97 14.78
CA VAL A 163 -5.03 -18.48 13.41
C VAL A 163 -5.07 -20.02 13.38
N GLN A 164 -4.60 -20.69 14.41
CA GLN A 164 -4.61 -22.14 14.46
C GLN A 164 -6.04 -22.69 14.50
N ASP A 165 -6.91 -22.10 15.33
CA ASP A 165 -8.34 -22.46 15.37
C ASP A 165 -8.99 -22.32 13.97
N LEU A 166 -8.57 -21.31 13.19
CA LEU A 166 -9.05 -21.08 11.83
C LEU A 166 -8.56 -22.17 10.86
N LEU A 167 -7.29 -22.59 10.98
CA LEU A 167 -6.69 -23.62 10.15
C LEU A 167 -7.28 -25.01 10.46
N ASP A 168 -7.70 -25.25 11.68
CA ASP A 168 -8.29 -26.52 12.10
C ASP A 168 -9.76 -26.68 11.64
N CYS A 169 -10.38 -25.61 11.12
CA CYS A 169 -11.77 -25.66 10.63
C CYS A 169 -11.89 -26.46 9.33
N THR A 170 -12.93 -27.27 9.24
CA THR A 170 -13.28 -28.05 8.05
C THR A 170 -14.21 -27.27 7.10
N ILE A 171 -14.40 -27.80 5.88
CA ILE A 171 -15.38 -27.22 4.92
C ILE A 171 -16.78 -27.20 5.52
N THR A 172 -17.17 -28.24 6.26
CA THR A 172 -18.47 -28.36 6.90
C THR A 172 -18.68 -27.32 8.00
N ASP A 173 -17.60 -27.00 8.74
CA ASP A 173 -17.64 -25.93 9.75
C ASP A 173 -17.94 -24.58 9.08
N PHE A 174 -17.21 -24.24 8.02
CA PHE A 174 -17.46 -23.00 7.27
C PHE A 174 -18.86 -22.96 6.65
N GLU A 175 -19.37 -24.06 6.15
CA GLU A 175 -20.70 -24.16 5.56
C GLU A 175 -21.81 -23.95 6.59
N SER A 176 -21.59 -24.32 7.85
CA SER A 176 -22.54 -24.12 8.95
C SER A 176 -22.75 -22.63 9.30
N VAL A 177 -21.84 -21.75 8.86
CA VAL A 177 -21.88 -20.33 9.16
C VAL A 177 -22.91 -19.58 8.30
N ASN A 178 -23.73 -18.76 8.90
CA ASN A 178 -24.70 -17.92 8.21
C ASN A 178 -24.07 -17.08 7.09
N ARG A 179 -24.62 -17.17 5.86
CA ARG A 179 -24.16 -16.47 4.65
C ARG A 179 -22.89 -17.04 4.02
N VAL A 180 -22.43 -18.19 4.48
CA VAL A 180 -21.37 -18.97 3.83
C VAL A 180 -22.02 -20.18 3.18
N ASN A 181 -22.05 -20.21 1.85
CA ASN A 181 -22.52 -21.37 1.10
C ASN A 181 -21.35 -22.32 0.82
N LEU A 182 -21.64 -23.55 0.41
CA LEU A 182 -20.64 -24.58 0.13
C LEU A 182 -19.52 -24.10 -0.82
N LYS A 183 -19.85 -23.31 -1.85
CA LYS A 183 -18.85 -22.76 -2.77
C LYS A 183 -17.86 -21.85 -2.04
N LYS A 184 -18.37 -20.95 -1.22
CA LYS A 184 -17.55 -20.02 -0.41
C LYS A 184 -16.75 -20.77 0.66
N ALA A 185 -17.35 -21.76 1.32
CA ALA A 185 -16.66 -22.62 2.28
C ALA A 185 -15.44 -23.32 1.67
N ARG A 186 -15.60 -23.88 0.47
CA ARG A 186 -14.50 -24.50 -0.30
C ARG A 186 -13.43 -23.50 -0.72
N GLU A 187 -13.80 -22.28 -1.10
CA GLU A 187 -12.83 -21.22 -1.45
C GLU A 187 -12.02 -20.80 -0.22
N ILE A 188 -12.65 -20.65 0.94
CA ILE A 188 -11.98 -20.34 2.21
C ILE A 188 -11.01 -21.46 2.58
N TYR A 189 -11.46 -22.69 2.61
CA TYR A 189 -10.65 -23.85 2.96
C TYR A 189 -9.44 -23.99 2.03
N LYS A 190 -9.66 -23.90 0.71
CA LYS A 190 -8.60 -23.97 -0.28
C LYS A 190 -7.56 -22.84 -0.15
N PHE A 191 -8.00 -21.64 0.23
CA PHE A 191 -7.10 -20.51 0.45
C PHE A 191 -6.22 -20.74 1.67
N LEU A 192 -6.79 -21.19 2.78
CA LEU A 192 -6.09 -21.43 4.03
C LEU A 192 -5.06 -22.57 3.94
N HIS A 193 -5.38 -23.62 3.15
CA HIS A 193 -4.52 -24.81 2.99
C HIS A 193 -3.73 -24.80 1.67
N LYS A 194 -3.54 -23.63 1.06
CA LYS A 194 -2.80 -23.45 -0.18
C LYS A 194 -1.28 -23.56 0.04
N GLY A 195 -0.79 -24.74 0.23
CA GLY A 195 0.63 -25.02 0.50
C GLY A 195 0.86 -26.42 1.01
N GLU A 196 -0.16 -27.09 1.51
CA GLU A 196 -0.09 -28.50 1.81
C GLU A 196 -0.14 -29.31 0.49
N LYS A 197 1.03 -29.54 -0.11
CA LYS A 197 1.19 -30.58 -1.11
C LYS A 197 1.06 -31.91 -0.37
N ARG A 198 -0.04 -32.61 -0.62
CA ARG A 198 -0.10 -34.04 -0.38
C ARG A 198 0.87 -34.78 -1.29
#